data_93da873409be5cccba55ab2611ef0fb7
#
_entry.id   93da873409be5cccba55ab2611ef0fb7
#
_cell.length_a   1.000
_cell.length_b   1.000
_cell.length_c   1.000
_cell.angle_alpha   90.00
_cell.angle_beta   90.00
_cell.angle_gamma   90.00
#
_symmetry.space_group_name_H-M   'P 1'
#
loop_
_entity.id
_entity.type
_entity.pdbx_description
1 polymer ?
#
loop_
_entity_poly.entity_id
_entity_poly.type
_entity_poly.pdbx_seq_one_letter_code
_entity_poly.pdbx_strand_id
1 'polypeptide(L)'
;MSLFEQTLAAYEGDRMVYATLLSSGLPGWDTNTGLFHIWLKAKVTDMSGRSGFPDYYSLEDVLWTMYFDRDIALHAAYWHDGFGFQHSHGCVNLPPQDARWLFDWATPTGETGWILPTDENPGTMVRVRQ
;
A
#
# COMPACT_ATOMS: atom_id res chain seq x y z
N MET A 1 7.90 -5.32 4.54
CA MET A 1 7.09 -4.73 5.63
C MET A 1 7.00 -5.69 6.78
N SER A 2 7.02 -5.20 8.01
CA SER A 2 6.80 -5.97 9.23
C SER A 2 5.44 -5.61 9.81
N LEU A 3 4.54 -6.60 9.88
CA LEU A 3 3.21 -6.40 10.48
C LEU A 3 3.30 -6.28 12.00
N PHE A 4 4.22 -7.00 12.61
CA PHE A 4 4.44 -6.91 14.06
C PHE A 4 4.91 -5.51 14.47
N GLU A 5 5.89 -4.96 13.74
CA GLU A 5 6.45 -3.64 14.04
C GLU A 5 5.62 -2.49 13.45
N GLN A 6 4.72 -2.78 12.51
CA GLN A 6 3.96 -1.78 11.75
C GLN A 6 4.90 -0.80 11.03
N THR A 7 5.92 -1.35 10.38
CA THR A 7 6.96 -0.59 9.67
C THR A 7 7.14 -1.07 8.24
N LEU A 8 7.56 -0.14 7.39
CA LEU A 8 7.95 -0.40 6.01
C LEU A 8 9.36 0.10 5.79
N ALA A 9 10.17 -0.69 5.10
CA ALA A 9 11.48 -0.26 4.63
C ALA A 9 11.60 -0.53 3.13
N ALA A 10 12.12 0.43 2.39
CA ALA A 10 12.40 0.32 0.97
C ALA A 10 13.92 0.12 0.75
N TYR A 11 14.25 -0.79 -0.17
CA TYR A 11 15.64 -1.17 -0.43
C TYR A 11 15.97 -1.05 -1.92
N GLU A 12 17.20 -0.63 -2.19
CA GLU A 12 17.85 -0.78 -3.51
C GLU A 12 19.01 -1.75 -3.32
N GLY A 13 18.83 -3.00 -3.80
CA GLY A 13 19.72 -4.09 -3.43
C GLY A 13 19.61 -4.37 -1.94
N ASP A 14 20.73 -4.33 -1.23
CA ASP A 14 20.79 -4.53 0.23
C ASP A 14 20.87 -3.21 1.01
N ARG A 15 20.75 -2.06 0.32
CA ARG A 15 20.79 -0.72 0.95
C ARG A 15 19.39 -0.20 1.21
N MET A 16 19.09 0.10 2.47
CA MET A 16 17.83 0.76 2.84
C MET A 16 17.86 2.22 2.41
N VAL A 17 16.89 2.63 1.58
CA VAL A 17 16.78 4.00 1.06
C VAL A 17 15.64 4.79 1.70
N TYR A 18 14.70 4.12 2.35
CA TYR A 18 13.58 4.78 3.02
C TYR A 18 12.99 3.88 4.10
N ALA A 19 12.42 4.48 5.14
CA ALA A 19 11.67 3.75 6.16
C ALA A 19 10.55 4.65 6.71
N THR A 20 9.42 4.02 7.05
CA THR A 20 8.26 4.72 7.61
C THR A 20 7.41 3.79 8.46
N LEU A 21 6.51 4.36 9.25
CA LEU A 21 5.45 3.62 9.94
C LEU A 21 4.30 3.36 8.97
N LEU A 22 3.54 2.32 9.26
CA LEU A 22 2.35 1.97 8.50
C LEU A 22 1.19 1.60 9.42
N SER A 23 0.01 1.42 8.85
CA SER A 23 -1.12 0.82 9.54
C SER A 23 -1.69 -0.29 8.64
N SER A 24 -1.52 -1.53 9.05
CA SER A 24 -2.05 -2.70 8.35
C SER A 24 -3.47 -3.03 8.78
N GLY A 25 -4.02 -4.13 8.27
CA GLY A 25 -5.37 -4.59 8.59
C GLY A 25 -5.57 -4.91 10.06
N LEU A 26 -6.75 -4.54 10.58
CA LEU A 26 -7.21 -4.93 11.91
C LEU A 26 -7.35 -6.45 12.02
N PRO A 27 -7.35 -7.02 13.25
CA PRO A 27 -7.63 -8.45 13.42
C PRO A 27 -8.95 -8.86 12.75
N GLY A 28 -8.91 -9.93 11.97
CA GLY A 28 -10.04 -10.36 11.14
C GLY A 28 -10.08 -9.73 9.75
N TRP A 29 -9.24 -8.70 9.52
CA TRP A 29 -9.07 -8.00 8.24
C TRP A 29 -7.60 -8.02 7.84
N ASP A 30 -6.92 -9.09 8.13
CA ASP A 30 -5.47 -9.17 8.11
C ASP A 30 -4.88 -8.88 6.73
N THR A 31 -3.80 -8.11 6.72
CA THR A 31 -2.92 -8.01 5.55
C THR A 31 -2.16 -9.33 5.42
N ASN A 32 -2.18 -9.94 4.25
CA ASN A 32 -1.55 -11.24 4.03
C ASN A 32 -0.03 -11.15 4.04
N THR A 33 0.62 -12.12 4.68
CA THR A 33 2.07 -12.28 4.57
C THR A 33 2.43 -13.00 3.28
N GLY A 34 3.62 -12.74 2.76
CA GLY A 34 4.10 -13.38 1.55
C GLY A 34 5.00 -12.49 0.72
N LEU A 35 5.27 -12.95 -0.49
CA LEU A 35 6.06 -12.24 -1.47
C LEU A 35 5.19 -11.89 -2.67
N PHE A 36 5.06 -10.60 -2.91
CA PHE A 36 4.18 -10.04 -3.93
C PHE A 36 4.97 -9.09 -4.84
N HIS A 37 4.31 -8.63 -5.90
CA HIS A 37 4.82 -7.56 -6.76
C HIS A 37 3.71 -6.54 -7.01
N ILE A 38 4.08 -5.28 -7.11
CA ILE A 38 3.11 -4.25 -7.51
C ILE A 38 2.63 -4.58 -8.92
N TRP A 39 1.30 -4.72 -9.07
CA TRP A 39 0.71 -5.08 -10.36
C TRP A 39 -0.11 -3.94 -10.98
N LEU A 40 -0.37 -2.89 -10.21
CA LEU A 40 -1.05 -1.69 -10.67
C LEU A 40 -0.75 -0.53 -9.75
N LYS A 41 -0.43 0.62 -10.31
CA LYS A 41 -0.34 1.89 -9.57
C LYS A 41 -1.41 2.84 -10.08
N ALA A 42 -2.09 3.51 -9.16
CA ALA A 42 -3.10 4.53 -9.46
C ALA A 42 -2.81 5.79 -8.63
N LYS A 43 -2.70 6.94 -9.30
CA LYS A 43 -2.45 8.20 -8.60
C LYS A 43 -3.60 8.58 -7.70
N VAL A 44 -4.82 8.33 -8.17
CA VAL A 44 -6.08 8.54 -7.43
C VAL A 44 -7.02 7.37 -7.72
N THR A 45 -7.66 6.85 -6.70
CA THR A 45 -8.69 5.82 -6.87
C THR A 45 -9.68 5.85 -5.71
N ASP A 46 -10.89 5.37 -5.95
CA ASP A 46 -11.88 5.15 -4.89
C ASP A 46 -11.76 3.72 -4.38
N MET A 47 -11.96 3.53 -3.09
CA MET A 47 -11.90 2.22 -2.45
C MET A 47 -13.17 1.98 -1.64
N SER A 48 -13.76 0.79 -1.78
CA SER A 48 -14.91 0.40 -0.99
C SER A 48 -14.91 -1.10 -0.76
N GLY A 49 -15.62 -1.53 0.26
CA GLY A 49 -15.77 -2.96 0.56
C GLY A 49 -16.95 -3.22 1.46
N ARG A 50 -17.39 -4.49 1.51
CA ARG A 50 -18.47 -4.97 2.37
C ARG A 50 -19.82 -4.33 2.06
N SER A 51 -20.09 -4.02 0.79
CA SER A 51 -21.38 -3.48 0.34
C SER A 51 -22.53 -4.38 0.80
N GLY A 52 -23.54 -3.79 1.44
CA GLY A 52 -24.69 -4.51 1.98
C GLY A 52 -24.48 -5.08 3.39
N PHE A 53 -23.30 -4.88 4.01
CA PHE A 53 -23.02 -5.32 5.38
C PHE A 53 -22.86 -4.11 6.32
N PRO A 54 -23.07 -4.31 7.65
CA PRO A 54 -22.95 -3.18 8.60
C PRO A 54 -21.57 -2.56 8.68
N ASP A 55 -20.53 -3.29 8.31
CA ASP A 55 -19.14 -2.84 8.30
C ASP A 55 -18.69 -2.36 6.91
N TYR A 56 -19.63 -1.97 6.05
CA TYR A 56 -19.35 -1.34 4.76
C TYR A 56 -18.50 -0.08 4.94
N TYR A 57 -17.53 0.09 4.05
CA TYR A 57 -16.72 1.30 4.00
C TYR A 57 -16.61 1.80 2.55
N SER A 58 -16.42 3.11 2.42
CA SER A 58 -16.16 3.77 1.13
C SER A 58 -15.20 4.93 1.37
N LEU A 59 -14.12 4.94 0.61
CA LEU A 59 -13.08 5.96 0.65
C LEU A 59 -12.94 6.56 -0.74
N GLU A 60 -13.10 7.87 -0.83
CA GLU A 60 -12.98 8.61 -2.09
C GLU A 60 -11.61 9.26 -2.21
N ASP A 61 -11.14 9.44 -3.43
CA ASP A 61 -9.90 10.14 -3.74
C ASP A 61 -8.67 9.63 -2.95
N VAL A 62 -8.52 8.31 -2.87
CA VAL A 62 -7.36 7.70 -2.24
C VAL A 62 -6.15 7.89 -3.15
N LEU A 63 -5.11 8.55 -2.62
CA LEU A 63 -3.92 8.92 -3.39
C LEU A 63 -2.80 7.88 -3.26
N TRP A 64 -1.96 7.84 -4.29
CA TRP A 64 -0.68 7.10 -4.31
C TRP A 64 -0.87 5.63 -4.02
N THR A 65 -1.80 5.00 -4.74
CA THR A 65 -2.18 3.61 -4.53
C THR A 65 -1.31 2.66 -5.34
N MET A 66 -0.78 1.64 -4.67
CA MET A 66 0.09 0.61 -5.25
C MET A 66 -0.46 -0.77 -4.86
N TYR A 67 -1.22 -1.39 -5.76
CA TYR A 67 -1.80 -2.71 -5.54
C TYR A 67 -0.74 -3.79 -5.64
N PHE A 68 -0.68 -4.69 -4.66
CA PHE A 68 0.30 -5.78 -4.65
C PHE A 68 -0.30 -7.17 -4.39
N ASP A 69 -1.44 -7.26 -3.72
CA ASP A 69 -2.13 -8.53 -3.44
C ASP A 69 -3.60 -8.35 -3.81
N ARG A 70 -3.96 -8.63 -5.07
CA ARG A 70 -5.31 -8.43 -5.62
C ARG A 70 -5.76 -6.98 -5.37
N ASP A 71 -6.78 -6.78 -4.55
CA ASP A 71 -7.32 -5.46 -4.20
C ASP A 71 -6.65 -4.83 -2.96
N ILE A 72 -5.65 -5.49 -2.40
CA ILE A 72 -4.87 -4.96 -1.27
C ILE A 72 -3.72 -4.10 -1.81
N ALA A 73 -3.60 -2.91 -1.26
CA ALA A 73 -2.64 -1.91 -1.72
C ALA A 73 -1.94 -1.17 -0.59
N LEU A 74 -0.77 -0.63 -0.91
CA LEU A 74 -0.16 0.47 -0.19
C LEU A 74 -0.80 1.77 -0.69
N HIS A 75 -1.19 2.67 0.20
CA HIS A 75 -1.78 3.95 -0.23
C HIS A 75 -1.72 5.01 0.87
N ALA A 76 -1.89 6.27 0.47
CA ALA A 76 -1.99 7.38 1.41
C ALA A 76 -3.29 7.30 2.20
N ALA A 77 -3.21 7.57 3.51
CA ALA A 77 -4.38 7.70 4.37
C ALA A 77 -4.41 9.10 4.97
N TYR A 78 -5.37 9.92 4.51
CA TYR A 78 -5.54 11.30 4.98
C TYR A 78 -6.50 11.40 6.18
N TRP A 79 -7.24 10.32 6.48
CA TRP A 79 -8.34 10.32 7.46
C TRP A 79 -7.90 9.95 8.87
N HIS A 80 -6.64 9.58 9.09
CA HIS A 80 -6.10 9.33 10.42
C HIS A 80 -4.59 9.55 10.45
N ASP A 81 -4.05 9.63 11.67
CA ASP A 81 -2.61 9.76 11.92
C ASP A 81 -2.08 8.67 12.87
N GLY A 82 -2.84 7.59 13.04
CA GLY A 82 -2.50 6.47 13.95
C GLY A 82 -1.50 5.47 13.39
N PHE A 83 -0.51 5.92 12.63
CA PHE A 83 0.51 5.04 12.04
C PHE A 83 1.40 4.43 13.13
N GLY A 84 1.78 3.17 12.91
CA GLY A 84 2.43 2.35 13.92
C GLY A 84 1.46 1.38 14.60
N PHE A 85 0.16 1.50 14.34
CA PHE A 85 -0.90 0.64 14.86
C PHE A 85 -1.80 0.17 13.72
N GLN A 86 -2.38 -1.02 13.86
CA GLN A 86 -3.35 -1.54 12.91
C GLN A 86 -4.59 -0.63 12.83
N HIS A 87 -5.13 -0.43 11.62
CA HIS A 87 -6.27 0.48 11.42
C HIS A 87 -7.18 0.11 10.26
N SER A 88 -6.71 -0.63 9.25
CA SER A 88 -7.40 -0.78 7.97
C SER A 88 -8.22 -2.07 7.85
N HIS A 89 -8.85 -2.25 6.67
CA HIS A 89 -9.56 -3.47 6.30
C HIS A 89 -8.69 -4.39 5.41
N GLY A 90 -7.35 -4.33 5.57
CA GLY A 90 -6.39 -5.17 4.85
C GLY A 90 -5.35 -4.38 4.05
N CYS A 91 -5.70 -3.24 3.51
CA CYS A 91 -4.74 -2.35 2.85
C CYS A 91 -3.71 -1.80 3.84
N VAL A 92 -2.59 -1.36 3.32
CA VAL A 92 -1.50 -0.78 4.11
C VAL A 92 -1.58 0.74 4.00
N ASN A 93 -2.04 1.37 5.07
CA ASN A 93 -2.15 2.81 5.16
C ASN A 93 -0.79 3.44 5.47
N LEU A 94 -0.45 4.50 4.76
CA LEU A 94 0.79 5.24 4.93
C LEU A 94 0.51 6.72 5.13
N PRO A 95 1.39 7.44 5.86
CA PRO A 95 1.32 8.90 5.86
C PRO A 95 1.39 9.41 4.41
N PRO A 96 0.57 10.40 4.03
CA PRO A 96 0.49 10.83 2.62
C PRO A 96 1.81 11.20 1.98
N GLN A 97 2.71 11.86 2.71
CA GLN A 97 4.03 12.23 2.21
C GLN A 97 4.89 11.00 1.92
N ASP A 98 4.85 9.99 2.78
CA ASP A 98 5.61 8.75 2.61
C ASP A 98 5.03 7.90 1.48
N ALA A 99 3.71 7.86 1.37
CA ALA A 99 3.04 7.16 0.27
C ALA A 99 3.44 7.75 -1.08
N ARG A 100 3.50 9.08 -1.18
CA ARG A 100 3.93 9.75 -2.40
C ARG A 100 5.39 9.43 -2.75
N TRP A 101 6.28 9.48 -1.75
CA TRP A 101 7.69 9.13 -1.98
C TRP A 101 7.83 7.71 -2.53
N LEU A 102 7.14 6.76 -1.91
CA LEU A 102 7.15 5.35 -2.34
C LEU A 102 6.55 5.18 -3.73
N PHE A 103 5.46 5.88 -4.02
CA PHE A 103 4.82 5.84 -5.33
C PHE A 103 5.76 6.33 -6.43
N ASP A 104 6.46 7.43 -6.20
CA ASP A 104 7.40 7.97 -7.18
C ASP A 104 8.63 7.08 -7.36
N TRP A 105 9.09 6.45 -6.28
CA TRP A 105 10.25 5.56 -6.27
C TRP A 105 9.97 4.18 -6.85
N ALA A 106 8.84 3.57 -6.51
CA ALA A 106 8.51 2.20 -6.87
C ALA A 106 8.17 2.07 -8.36
N THR A 107 8.56 0.94 -8.94
CA THR A 107 8.16 0.60 -10.32
C THR A 107 6.84 -0.18 -10.30
N PRO A 108 6.05 -0.16 -11.40
CA PRO A 108 6.31 0.54 -12.65
C PRO A 108 6.20 2.06 -12.49
N THR A 109 6.96 2.80 -13.31
CA THR A 109 6.92 4.27 -13.34
C THR A 109 6.25 4.75 -14.62
N GLY A 110 5.62 5.92 -14.59
CA GLY A 110 4.94 6.50 -15.74
C GLY A 110 4.18 7.77 -15.40
N GLU A 111 3.70 8.44 -16.44
CA GLU A 111 3.02 9.74 -16.32
C GLU A 111 1.50 9.62 -16.28
N THR A 112 0.93 8.47 -16.68
CA THR A 112 -0.52 8.25 -16.69
C THR A 112 -1.08 8.07 -15.29
N GLY A 113 -2.40 8.28 -15.13
CA GLY A 113 -3.08 8.10 -13.85
C GLY A 113 -3.08 6.64 -13.37
N TRP A 114 -3.04 5.67 -14.30
CA TRP A 114 -2.97 4.24 -14.04
C TRP A 114 -1.78 3.66 -14.77
N ILE A 115 -0.92 2.91 -14.05
CA ILE A 115 0.34 2.40 -14.57
C ILE A 115 0.39 0.88 -14.32
N LEU A 116 0.47 0.12 -15.42
CA LEU A 116 0.62 -1.34 -15.37
C LEU A 116 2.08 -1.73 -15.62
N PRO A 117 2.59 -2.78 -14.94
CA PRO A 117 3.95 -3.24 -15.19
C PRO A 117 4.11 -3.88 -16.57
N THR A 118 5.33 -3.79 -17.09
CA THR A 118 5.78 -4.45 -18.32
C THR A 118 7.12 -5.14 -18.04
N ASP A 119 7.66 -5.89 -19.00
CA ASP A 119 8.97 -6.55 -18.83
C ASP A 119 10.11 -5.53 -18.62
N GLU A 120 10.00 -4.35 -19.28
CA GLU A 120 10.99 -3.27 -19.15
C GLU A 120 10.73 -2.35 -17.96
N ASN A 121 9.52 -2.41 -17.38
CA ASN A 121 9.10 -1.58 -16.27
C ASN A 121 8.31 -2.45 -15.27
N PRO A 122 9.00 -3.40 -14.62
CA PRO A 122 8.34 -4.40 -13.77
C PRO A 122 7.85 -3.81 -12.46
N GLY A 123 6.95 -4.55 -11.79
CA GLY A 123 6.47 -4.18 -10.47
C GLY A 123 7.50 -4.41 -9.39
N THR A 124 7.69 -3.44 -8.52
CA THR A 124 8.55 -3.58 -7.33
C THR A 124 8.06 -4.73 -6.47
N MET A 125 9.00 -5.53 -5.97
CA MET A 125 8.72 -6.63 -5.06
C MET A 125 8.30 -6.10 -3.70
N VAL A 126 7.24 -6.69 -3.15
CA VAL A 126 6.70 -6.34 -1.83
C VAL A 126 6.73 -7.58 -0.96
N ARG A 127 7.56 -7.56 0.07
CA ARG A 127 7.63 -8.65 1.05
C ARG A 127 6.88 -8.23 2.31
N VAL A 128 5.89 -9.04 2.70
CA VAL A 128 5.11 -8.84 3.93
C VAL A 128 5.44 -9.98 4.89
N ARG A 129 5.92 -9.64 6.08
CA ARG A 129 6.23 -10.60 7.15
C ARG A 129 5.63 -10.14 8.48
N GLN A 130 5.54 -11.04 9.42
CA GLN A 130 5.18 -10.71 10.80
C GLN A 130 6.24 -9.85 11.48
#